data_0ecde0166d1f657ccff01fa68ed78b98
#
_entry.id   0ecde0166d1f657ccff01fa68ed78b98
#
_cell.length_a   1.000
_cell.length_b   1.000
_cell.length_c   1.000
_cell.angle_alpha   90.00
_cell.angle_beta   90.00
_cell.angle_gamma   90.00
#
_symmetry.space_group_name_H-M   'P 1'
#
loop_
_entity.id
_entity.type
_entity.pdbx_description
1 polymer ?
#
loop_
_entity_poly.entity_id
_entity_poly.type
_entity_poly.pdbx_seq_one_letter_code
_entity_poly.pdbx_strand_id
1 'polypeptide(L)'
;MVHIELSSRGRDTIALEMPDISYFSTNRSGGLEENCWEAENKLLTYRISDFRCRDFNVTRYQIYCKEDCCMRSLNVGNSFMGLSVVRQGIVECFLSETRDKRIWRKGYTNMIVSSGIKEERNLFRKGDTFGMTSILVSPDFFQHLSERYTEYFGSAYLRFGRGETFFIAPKNLSIPIALSVALNDLEVSQMMGNASPMYLEAKVTECLSLFMRETEGKEPVNAKIVGFSDRDKIYQARDIKSEAKRS
;
A
#
# COMPACT_ATOMS: atom_id res chain seq x y z
N MET A 1 5.57 16.75 7.36
CA MET A 1 6.80 16.29 6.65
C MET A 1 7.05 14.85 7.06
N VAL A 2 7.05 13.93 6.11
CA VAL A 2 7.40 12.53 6.34
C VAL A 2 8.91 12.43 6.38
N HIS A 3 9.46 11.94 7.47
CA HIS A 3 10.90 11.73 7.62
C HIS A 3 11.22 10.26 7.29
N ILE A 4 12.05 10.03 6.27
CA ILE A 4 12.48 8.69 5.87
C ILE A 4 13.95 8.52 6.19
N GLU A 5 14.26 7.47 6.93
CA GLU A 5 15.61 7.05 7.28
C GLU A 5 15.92 5.72 6.60
N LEU A 6 17.07 5.62 5.99
CA LEU A 6 17.63 4.38 5.46
C LEU A 6 18.81 3.94 6.31
N SER A 7 18.81 2.71 6.76
CA SER A 7 19.92 2.13 7.49
C SER A 7 20.30 0.76 6.93
N SER A 8 21.60 0.44 6.91
CA SER A 8 22.09 -0.91 6.61
C SER A 8 22.84 -1.45 7.82
N ARG A 9 22.55 -2.69 8.25
CA ARG A 9 23.18 -3.51 9.30
C ARG A 9 24.17 -2.76 10.22
N GLY A 10 23.67 -1.78 11.03
CA GLY A 10 24.45 -1.09 12.03
C GLY A 10 25.44 -0.02 11.51
N ARG A 11 25.27 0.43 10.29
CA ARG A 11 26.03 1.52 9.68
C ARG A 11 25.13 2.71 9.36
N ASP A 12 25.77 3.85 9.17
CA ASP A 12 25.20 5.17 8.90
C ASP A 12 23.75 5.21 8.41
N THR A 13 22.93 5.99 9.09
CA THR A 13 21.58 6.34 8.66
C THR A 13 21.67 7.41 7.57
N ILE A 14 21.01 7.18 6.45
CA ILE A 14 20.85 8.17 5.39
C ILE A 14 19.44 8.72 5.50
N ALA A 15 19.29 10.01 5.71
CA ALA A 15 18.00 10.68 5.60
C ALA A 15 17.64 10.83 4.12
N LEU A 16 16.41 10.44 3.74
CA LEU A 16 15.85 10.79 2.46
C LEU A 16 14.96 12.01 2.66
N GLU A 17 15.31 13.09 2.02
CA GLU A 17 14.42 14.24 1.90
C GLU A 17 13.34 13.91 0.89
N MET A 18 12.14 13.63 1.40
CA MET A 18 10.97 13.53 0.55
C MET A 18 10.31 14.90 0.48
N PRO A 19 9.87 15.32 -0.69
CA PRO A 19 9.06 16.52 -0.78
C PRO A 19 7.84 16.39 0.13
N ASP A 20 7.35 17.52 0.63
CA ASP A 20 6.15 17.55 1.50
C ASP A 20 4.95 17.08 0.67
N ILE A 21 4.64 15.79 0.78
CA ILE A 21 3.59 15.17 -0.01
C ILE A 21 2.29 15.31 0.75
N SER A 22 1.47 16.28 0.36
CA SER A 22 0.04 16.17 0.62
C SER A 22 -0.47 14.93 -0.11
N TYR A 23 -1.04 13.96 0.61
CA TYR A 23 -1.58 12.75 -0.04
C TYR A 23 -2.73 13.08 -1.00
N PHE A 24 -3.45 14.16 -0.77
CA PHE A 24 -4.59 14.56 -1.59
C PHE A 24 -4.37 15.96 -2.14
N SER A 25 -4.92 16.23 -3.32
CA SER A 25 -4.84 17.56 -3.92
C SER A 25 -5.63 18.57 -3.10
N THR A 26 -5.03 19.73 -2.88
CA THR A 26 -5.71 20.90 -2.31
C THR A 26 -6.36 21.75 -3.40
N ASN A 27 -6.16 21.40 -4.67
CA ASN A 27 -6.67 22.16 -5.80
C ASN A 27 -8.19 22.02 -5.92
N ARG A 28 -8.90 23.11 -5.76
CA ARG A 28 -10.37 23.17 -5.85
C ARG A 28 -10.89 23.04 -7.29
N SER A 29 -10.04 23.17 -8.30
CA SER A 29 -10.44 23.05 -9.71
C SER A 29 -10.78 21.62 -10.15
N GLY A 30 -10.57 20.62 -9.28
CA GLY A 30 -10.98 19.25 -9.52
C GLY A 30 -10.13 18.47 -10.53
N GLY A 31 -9.04 19.06 -11.02
CA GLY A 31 -8.13 18.40 -11.97
C GLY A 31 -7.31 17.28 -11.33
N LEU A 32 -6.75 16.43 -12.19
CA LEU A 32 -5.79 15.40 -11.79
C LEU A 32 -4.39 16.02 -11.74
N GLU A 33 -3.69 15.84 -10.62
CA GLU A 33 -2.30 16.26 -10.45
C GLU A 33 -1.39 15.02 -10.57
N GLU A 34 -0.30 15.16 -11.30
CA GLU A 34 0.69 14.10 -11.47
C GLU A 34 2.03 14.52 -10.91
N ASN A 35 2.69 13.59 -10.21
CA ASN A 35 4.01 13.80 -9.65
C ASN A 35 4.89 12.57 -9.87
N CYS A 36 6.18 12.80 -10.02
CA CYS A 36 7.18 11.75 -10.06
C CYS A 36 8.43 12.20 -9.31
N TRP A 37 8.90 11.33 -8.41
CA TRP A 37 10.16 11.51 -7.68
C TRP A 37 11.04 10.32 -7.90
N GLU A 38 12.32 10.59 -8.01
CA GLU A 38 13.34 9.56 -8.13
C GLU A 38 14.52 9.95 -7.23
N ALA A 39 15.02 9.00 -6.47
CA ALA A 39 16.20 9.17 -5.65
C ALA A 39 17.08 7.94 -5.76
N GLU A 40 18.39 8.17 -5.78
CA GLU A 40 19.41 7.12 -5.82
C GLU A 40 20.48 7.40 -4.78
N ASN A 41 20.86 6.36 -4.05
CA ASN A 41 21.95 6.40 -3.10
C ASN A 41 22.71 5.06 -3.06
N LYS A 42 23.66 4.91 -2.12
CA LYS A 42 24.46 3.67 -1.99
C LYS A 42 23.64 2.44 -1.58
N LEU A 43 22.44 2.61 -0.99
CA LEU A 43 21.63 1.50 -0.48
C LEU A 43 20.53 1.08 -1.46
N LEU A 44 19.89 2.03 -2.14
CA LEU A 44 18.80 1.74 -3.04
C LEU A 44 18.60 2.83 -4.12
N THR A 45 17.88 2.45 -5.17
CA THR A 45 17.22 3.37 -6.08
C THR A 45 15.73 3.31 -5.79
N TYR A 46 15.09 4.46 -5.72
CA TYR A 46 13.71 4.60 -5.31
C TYR A 46 12.98 5.55 -6.27
N ARG A 47 11.86 5.09 -6.81
CA ARG A 47 10.99 5.87 -7.68
C ARG A 47 9.57 5.80 -7.18
N ILE A 48 8.96 6.98 -7.01
CA ILE A 48 7.52 7.12 -6.76
C ILE A 48 6.91 7.90 -7.91
N SER A 49 5.79 7.42 -8.42
CA SER A 49 4.90 8.20 -9.25
C SER A 49 3.51 8.16 -8.67
N ASP A 50 2.86 9.30 -8.61
CA ASP A 50 1.47 9.38 -8.17
C ASP A 50 0.64 10.24 -9.12
N PHE A 51 -0.65 9.95 -9.15
CA PHE A 51 -1.66 10.85 -9.64
C PHE A 51 -2.77 10.98 -8.61
N ARG A 52 -3.19 12.21 -8.38
CA ARG A 52 -4.08 12.53 -7.27
C ARG A 52 -5.11 13.59 -7.64
N CYS A 53 -6.25 13.49 -6.99
CA CYS A 53 -7.27 14.52 -6.94
C CYS A 53 -7.66 14.77 -5.48
N ARG A 54 -8.75 15.49 -5.23
CA ARG A 54 -9.20 15.84 -3.88
C ARG A 54 -9.39 14.61 -2.98
N ASP A 55 -10.00 13.55 -3.49
CA ASP A 55 -10.46 12.41 -2.68
C ASP A 55 -9.62 11.15 -2.87
N PHE A 56 -8.76 11.12 -3.88
CA PHE A 56 -7.99 9.94 -4.24
C PHE A 56 -6.54 10.26 -4.55
N ASN A 57 -5.67 9.34 -4.17
CA ASN A 57 -4.29 9.31 -4.62
C ASN A 57 -3.94 7.88 -5.03
N VAL A 58 -3.43 7.71 -6.24
CA VAL A 58 -2.91 6.43 -6.72
C VAL A 58 -1.41 6.55 -6.84
N THR A 59 -0.70 5.89 -5.93
CA THR A 59 0.76 5.94 -5.86
C THR A 59 1.36 4.62 -6.31
N ARG A 60 2.42 4.69 -7.11
CA ARG A 60 3.26 3.55 -7.50
C ARG A 60 4.63 3.72 -6.90
N TYR A 61 5.08 2.67 -6.26
CA TYR A 61 6.41 2.56 -5.67
C TYR A 61 7.22 1.55 -6.48
N GLN A 62 8.44 1.93 -6.82
CA GLN A 62 9.46 1.04 -7.38
C GLN A 62 10.75 1.25 -6.60
N ILE A 63 11.28 0.18 -6.02
CA ILE A 63 12.47 0.19 -5.20
C ILE A 63 13.39 -0.90 -5.71
N TYR A 64 14.64 -0.56 -6.00
CA TYR A 64 15.70 -1.52 -6.27
C TYR A 64 16.75 -1.41 -5.17
N CYS A 65 17.04 -2.52 -4.51
CA CYS A 65 17.92 -2.58 -3.36
C CYS A 65 19.34 -2.98 -3.75
N LYS A 66 20.28 -2.08 -3.56
CA LYS A 66 21.71 -2.31 -3.83
C LYS A 66 22.38 -3.04 -2.68
N GLU A 67 21.87 -2.87 -1.47
CA GLU A 67 22.32 -3.52 -0.23
C GLU A 67 21.13 -3.88 0.66
N ASP A 68 21.34 -4.82 1.62
CA ASP A 68 20.33 -5.07 2.66
C ASP A 68 20.07 -3.78 3.43
N CYS A 69 18.82 -3.33 3.45
CA CYS A 69 18.47 -2.09 4.14
C CYS A 69 17.12 -2.12 4.82
N CYS A 70 17.00 -1.28 5.84
CA CYS A 70 15.75 -0.95 6.50
C CYS A 70 15.36 0.47 6.11
N MET A 71 14.19 0.63 5.53
CA MET A 71 13.56 1.93 5.29
C MET A 71 12.58 2.19 6.42
N ARG A 72 12.82 3.26 7.17
CA ARG A 72 12.02 3.68 8.30
C ARG A 72 11.34 5.00 7.98
N SER A 73 10.01 5.01 7.95
CA SER A 73 9.21 6.21 7.76
C SER A 73 8.63 6.64 9.09
N LEU A 74 8.83 7.89 9.46
CA LEU A 74 8.37 8.47 10.72
C LEU A 74 7.30 9.52 10.46
N ASN A 75 6.31 9.57 11.35
CA ASN A 75 5.24 10.57 11.33
C ASN A 75 4.51 10.64 9.97
N VAL A 76 4.15 9.47 9.44
CA VAL A 76 3.26 9.38 8.28
C VAL A 76 1.86 9.81 8.73
N GLY A 77 1.74 11.13 8.97
CA GLY A 77 0.73 11.74 9.82
C GLY A 77 -0.66 11.93 9.20
N ASN A 78 -0.88 11.52 7.96
CA ASN A 78 -2.18 11.72 7.32
C ASN A 78 -3.13 10.56 7.60
N SER A 79 -4.38 10.91 7.86
CA SER A 79 -5.45 9.93 7.96
C SER A 79 -5.94 9.54 6.57
N PHE A 80 -6.13 8.23 6.33
CA PHE A 80 -6.59 7.70 5.04
C PHE A 80 -7.14 6.28 5.17
N MET A 81 -7.87 5.84 4.17
CA MET A 81 -8.10 4.43 3.89
C MET A 81 -7.28 4.06 2.64
N GLY A 82 -6.47 3.01 2.70
CA GLY A 82 -5.52 2.67 1.63
C GLY A 82 -5.58 1.21 1.21
N LEU A 83 -5.86 0.95 -0.08
CA LEU A 83 -5.74 -0.37 -0.70
C LEU A 83 -4.37 -0.50 -1.34
N SER A 84 -3.56 -1.45 -0.87
CA SER A 84 -2.22 -1.72 -1.39
C SER A 84 -2.14 -3.06 -2.11
N VAL A 85 -1.48 -3.07 -3.26
CA VAL A 85 -1.28 -4.25 -4.09
C VAL A 85 0.17 -4.38 -4.49
N VAL A 86 0.81 -5.51 -4.14
CA VAL A 86 2.20 -5.78 -4.50
C VAL A 86 2.28 -6.33 -5.92
N ARG A 87 2.95 -5.58 -6.79
CA ARG A 87 3.16 -5.90 -8.20
C ARG A 87 4.41 -6.73 -8.43
N GLN A 88 5.45 -6.52 -7.61
CA GLN A 88 6.74 -7.19 -7.76
C GLN A 88 7.44 -7.34 -6.41
N GLY A 89 8.22 -8.40 -6.26
CA GLY A 89 9.12 -8.62 -5.13
C GLY A 89 8.42 -8.99 -3.83
N ILE A 90 9.17 -8.79 -2.75
CA ILE A 90 8.76 -9.10 -1.38
C ILE A 90 9.36 -8.08 -0.43
N VAL A 91 8.61 -7.71 0.62
CA VAL A 91 9.09 -6.86 1.71
C VAL A 91 8.48 -7.31 3.03
N GLU A 92 9.27 -7.28 4.10
CA GLU A 92 8.77 -7.35 5.47
C GLU A 92 8.44 -5.94 5.94
N CYS A 93 7.19 -5.71 6.32
CA CYS A 93 6.69 -4.44 6.83
C CYS A 93 6.28 -4.60 8.29
N PHE A 94 6.62 -3.61 9.10
CA PHE A 94 6.17 -3.45 10.46
C PHE A 94 5.55 -2.06 10.64
N LEU A 95 4.35 -2.01 11.23
CA LEU A 95 3.68 -0.77 11.61
C LEU A 95 3.55 -0.72 13.14
N SER A 96 3.98 0.38 13.74
CA SER A 96 3.96 0.56 15.21
C SER A 96 2.55 0.46 15.80
N GLU A 97 1.54 0.94 15.10
CA GLU A 97 0.14 1.00 15.55
C GLU A 97 -0.50 -0.38 15.61
N THR A 98 -0.24 -1.22 14.62
CA THR A 98 -0.83 -2.56 14.56
C THR A 98 -0.01 -3.59 15.33
N ARG A 99 1.26 -3.27 15.62
CA ARG A 99 2.26 -4.20 16.19
C ARG A 99 2.43 -5.49 15.39
N ASP A 100 1.92 -5.51 14.16
CA ASP A 100 1.97 -6.65 13.26
C ASP A 100 3.19 -6.56 12.34
N LYS A 101 3.88 -7.69 12.22
CA LYS A 101 4.88 -7.90 11.19
C LYS A 101 4.22 -8.61 10.02
N ARG A 102 4.19 -7.96 8.86
CA ARG A 102 3.56 -8.48 7.65
C ARG A 102 4.57 -8.69 6.54
N ILE A 103 4.39 -9.78 5.83
CA ILE A 103 5.15 -10.05 4.60
C ILE A 103 4.24 -9.66 3.43
N TRP A 104 4.67 -8.65 2.68
CA TRP A 104 4.05 -8.24 1.45
C TRP A 104 4.82 -8.84 0.28
N ARG A 105 4.17 -9.61 -0.55
CA ARG A 105 4.79 -10.25 -1.73
C ARG A 105 3.93 -10.06 -2.97
N LYS A 106 4.57 -10.20 -4.14
CA LYS A 106 3.88 -10.15 -5.44
C LYS A 106 2.59 -10.97 -5.43
N GLY A 107 1.50 -10.36 -5.92
CA GLY A 107 0.18 -10.97 -5.99
C GLY A 107 -0.61 -10.93 -4.68
N TYR A 108 -0.14 -10.18 -3.66
CA TYR A 108 -0.89 -9.93 -2.43
C TYR A 108 -1.44 -8.52 -2.36
N THR A 109 -2.56 -8.41 -1.67
CA THR A 109 -3.28 -7.16 -1.39
C THR A 109 -3.81 -7.13 0.03
N ASN A 110 -3.94 -5.95 0.57
CA ASN A 110 -4.71 -5.67 1.78
C ASN A 110 -5.12 -4.19 1.80
N MET A 111 -6.07 -3.88 2.66
CA MET A 111 -6.51 -2.52 2.89
C MET A 111 -6.18 -2.13 4.33
N ILE A 112 -5.57 -0.96 4.51
CA ILE A 112 -5.32 -0.33 5.79
C ILE A 112 -6.25 0.86 5.99
N VAL A 113 -6.78 1.00 7.18
CA VAL A 113 -7.42 2.22 7.65
C VAL A 113 -6.47 2.85 8.65
N SER A 114 -6.06 4.09 8.39
CA SER A 114 -5.07 4.79 9.19
C SER A 114 -5.60 6.11 9.70
N SER A 115 -5.56 6.30 11.00
CA SER A 115 -5.74 7.62 11.65
C SER A 115 -4.41 8.34 11.93
N GLY A 116 -3.32 7.81 11.39
CA GLY A 116 -1.94 8.27 11.49
C GLY A 116 -1.00 7.12 11.80
N ILE A 117 0.14 7.07 11.13
CA ILE A 117 1.21 6.09 11.36
C ILE A 117 2.41 6.83 11.97
N LYS A 118 2.80 6.45 13.18
CA LYS A 118 3.97 7.02 13.86
C LYS A 118 5.26 6.50 13.28
N GLU A 119 5.28 5.20 13.02
CA GLU A 119 6.46 4.53 12.48
C GLU A 119 6.08 3.35 11.60
N GLU A 120 6.65 3.33 10.41
CA GLU A 120 6.65 2.19 9.50
C GLU A 120 8.09 1.75 9.22
N ARG A 121 8.36 0.45 9.26
CA ARG A 121 9.65 -0.14 8.89
C ARG A 121 9.48 -1.17 7.80
N ASN A 122 10.24 -1.01 6.72
CA ASN A 122 10.27 -1.92 5.59
C ASN A 122 11.68 -2.50 5.43
N LEU A 123 11.80 -3.83 5.46
CA LEU A 123 13.08 -4.54 5.35
C LEU A 123 13.24 -5.08 3.95
N PHE A 124 14.29 -4.67 3.27
CA PHE A 124 14.65 -5.08 1.91
C PHE A 124 15.98 -5.81 1.89
N ARG A 125 16.12 -6.75 0.95
CA ARG A 125 17.36 -7.49 0.74
C ARG A 125 18.09 -6.97 -0.49
N LYS A 126 19.41 -7.11 -0.48
CA LYS A 126 20.27 -6.81 -1.62
C LYS A 126 19.82 -7.57 -2.87
N GLY A 127 19.73 -6.84 -3.99
CA GLY A 127 19.32 -7.38 -5.29
C GLY A 127 17.80 -7.47 -5.49
N ASP A 128 17.00 -7.25 -4.44
CA ASP A 128 15.54 -7.29 -4.58
C ASP A 128 15.02 -6.05 -5.32
N THR A 129 14.02 -6.28 -6.14
CA THR A 129 13.18 -5.23 -6.69
C THR A 129 11.80 -5.36 -6.08
N PHE A 130 11.28 -4.28 -5.52
CA PHE A 130 9.94 -4.21 -4.96
C PHE A 130 9.10 -3.21 -5.72
N GLY A 131 7.88 -3.61 -6.06
CA GLY A 131 6.90 -2.76 -6.74
C GLY A 131 5.52 -2.89 -6.10
N MET A 132 4.89 -1.76 -5.79
CA MET A 132 3.58 -1.70 -5.17
C MET A 132 2.74 -0.58 -5.78
N THR A 133 1.45 -0.81 -5.92
CA THR A 133 0.46 0.24 -6.21
C THR A 133 -0.42 0.40 -4.98
N SER A 134 -0.58 1.64 -4.51
CA SER A 134 -1.47 2.00 -3.41
C SER A 134 -2.53 2.98 -3.90
N ILE A 135 -3.78 2.73 -3.56
CA ILE A 135 -4.91 3.64 -3.74
C ILE A 135 -5.24 4.19 -2.38
N LEU A 136 -5.03 5.48 -2.16
CA LEU A 136 -5.41 6.17 -0.93
C LEU A 136 -6.72 6.92 -1.16
N VAL A 137 -7.58 6.85 -0.17
CA VAL A 137 -8.91 7.46 -0.14
C VAL A 137 -8.96 8.45 1.01
N SER A 138 -9.46 9.66 0.75
CA SER A 138 -9.58 10.72 1.77
C SER A 138 -10.53 10.34 2.90
N PRO A 139 -10.36 10.90 4.09
CA PRO A 139 -11.31 10.70 5.21
C PRO A 139 -12.74 11.09 4.84
N ASP A 140 -12.93 12.16 4.07
CA ASP A 140 -14.24 12.65 3.64
C ASP A 140 -14.93 11.62 2.73
N PHE A 141 -14.21 11.08 1.75
CA PHE A 141 -14.76 10.05 0.87
C PHE A 141 -14.96 8.71 1.60
N PHE A 142 -14.11 8.36 2.55
CA PHE A 142 -14.32 7.19 3.40
C PHE A 142 -15.58 7.32 4.25
N GLN A 143 -15.87 8.52 4.80
CA GLN A 143 -17.14 8.80 5.46
C GLN A 143 -18.32 8.56 4.51
N HIS A 144 -18.27 9.12 3.31
CA HIS A 144 -19.31 8.94 2.30
C HIS A 144 -19.56 7.45 1.97
N LEU A 145 -18.49 6.68 1.80
CA LEU A 145 -18.60 5.23 1.59
C LEU A 145 -19.26 4.53 2.80
N SER A 146 -18.92 4.93 4.02
CA SER A 146 -19.47 4.33 5.24
C SER A 146 -20.96 4.61 5.44
N GLU A 147 -21.42 5.77 5.03
CA GLU A 147 -22.83 6.14 5.08
C GLU A 147 -23.64 5.41 4.01
N ARG A 148 -23.11 5.29 2.80
CA ARG A 148 -23.80 4.68 1.66
C ARG A 148 -23.75 3.14 1.68
N TYR A 149 -22.66 2.57 2.18
CA TYR A 149 -22.39 1.14 2.22
C TYR A 149 -22.02 0.69 3.64
N THR A 150 -22.93 0.96 4.59
CA THR A 150 -22.71 0.76 6.03
C THR A 150 -22.34 -0.67 6.38
N GLU A 151 -22.87 -1.66 5.70
CA GLU A 151 -22.57 -3.09 5.91
C GLU A 151 -21.10 -3.43 5.64
N TYR A 152 -20.43 -2.71 4.73
CA TYR A 152 -19.04 -2.93 4.38
C TYR A 152 -18.07 -2.02 5.13
N PHE A 153 -18.40 -0.75 5.24
CA PHE A 153 -17.48 0.26 5.74
C PHE A 153 -17.86 0.86 7.09
N GLY A 154 -19.10 0.69 7.57
CA GLY A 154 -19.58 1.35 8.77
C GLY A 154 -18.77 0.99 10.02
N SER A 155 -18.50 -0.29 10.26
CA SER A 155 -17.70 -0.71 11.42
C SER A 155 -16.24 -0.22 11.33
N ALA A 156 -15.67 -0.21 10.13
CA ALA A 156 -14.32 0.30 9.91
C ALA A 156 -14.23 1.82 10.13
N TYR A 157 -15.25 2.56 9.68
CA TYR A 157 -15.30 4.00 9.91
C TYR A 157 -15.49 4.37 11.40
N LEU A 158 -16.28 3.62 12.14
CA LEU A 158 -16.41 3.79 13.60
C LEU A 158 -15.08 3.58 14.34
N ARG A 159 -14.30 2.58 13.95
CA ARG A 159 -12.95 2.35 14.49
C ARG A 159 -11.99 3.48 14.11
N PHE A 160 -12.05 3.94 12.88
CA PHE A 160 -11.29 5.11 12.41
C PHE A 160 -11.59 6.36 13.23
N GLY A 161 -12.88 6.65 13.52
CA GLY A 161 -13.31 7.75 14.38
C GLY A 161 -12.81 7.68 15.83
N ARG A 162 -12.40 6.48 16.29
CA ARG A 162 -11.74 6.28 17.59
C ARG A 162 -10.22 6.45 17.54
N GLY A 163 -9.67 6.83 16.40
CA GLY A 163 -8.23 7.00 16.22
C GLY A 163 -7.48 5.67 16.02
N GLU A 164 -8.16 4.59 15.63
CA GLU A 164 -7.51 3.30 15.39
C GLU A 164 -6.85 3.25 14.02
N THR A 165 -5.68 2.59 13.95
CA THR A 165 -5.03 2.16 12.70
C THR A 165 -5.03 0.65 12.64
N PHE A 166 -5.56 0.07 11.55
CA PHE A 166 -5.74 -1.38 11.42
C PHE A 166 -5.85 -1.82 9.94
N PHE A 167 -5.62 -3.10 9.72
CA PHE A 167 -5.90 -3.74 8.42
C PHE A 167 -7.32 -4.29 8.38
N ILE A 168 -8.00 -4.14 7.24
CA ILE A 168 -9.34 -4.70 7.02
C ILE A 168 -9.29 -6.22 7.02
N ALA A 169 -8.39 -6.83 6.26
CA ALA A 169 -8.20 -8.27 6.29
C ALA A 169 -7.15 -8.66 7.34
N PRO A 170 -7.41 -9.67 8.21
CA PRO A 170 -6.46 -10.12 9.22
C PRO A 170 -5.15 -10.64 8.62
N LYS A 171 -5.18 -11.15 7.39
CA LYS A 171 -4.02 -11.55 6.59
C LYS A 171 -4.07 -10.92 5.21
N ASN A 172 -2.91 -10.77 4.57
CA ASN A 172 -2.89 -10.34 3.19
C ASN A 172 -3.59 -11.38 2.30
N LEU A 173 -4.41 -10.91 1.38
CA LEU A 173 -5.20 -11.73 0.46
C LEU A 173 -4.48 -11.88 -0.87
N SER A 174 -4.71 -12.98 -1.57
CA SER A 174 -4.31 -13.10 -2.97
C SER A 174 -5.12 -12.13 -3.82
N ILE A 175 -4.47 -11.45 -4.74
CA ILE A 175 -5.14 -10.50 -5.64
C ILE A 175 -6.08 -11.25 -6.61
N PRO A 176 -7.38 -10.92 -6.67
CA PRO A 176 -8.28 -11.44 -7.70
C PRO A 176 -7.88 -10.93 -9.09
N ILE A 177 -8.12 -11.74 -10.12
CA ILE A 177 -7.86 -11.33 -11.50
C ILE A 177 -8.61 -10.04 -11.85
N ALA A 178 -9.88 -9.94 -11.47
CA ALA A 178 -10.71 -8.76 -11.71
C ALA A 178 -10.09 -7.48 -11.09
N LEU A 179 -9.59 -7.57 -9.84
CA LEU A 179 -8.91 -6.44 -9.20
C LEU A 179 -7.61 -6.06 -9.93
N SER A 180 -6.87 -7.06 -10.43
CA SER A 180 -5.65 -6.80 -11.21
C SER A 180 -5.96 -6.06 -12.52
N VAL A 181 -7.07 -6.39 -13.18
CA VAL A 181 -7.53 -5.69 -14.39
C VAL A 181 -7.97 -4.27 -14.06
N ALA A 182 -8.84 -4.09 -13.05
CA ALA A 182 -9.33 -2.77 -12.64
C ALA A 182 -8.19 -1.82 -12.27
N LEU A 183 -7.13 -2.34 -11.61
CA LEU A 183 -5.93 -1.56 -11.29
C LEU A 183 -5.11 -1.12 -12.52
N ASN A 184 -5.10 -1.90 -13.58
CA ASN A 184 -4.44 -1.49 -14.82
C ASN A 184 -5.26 -0.39 -15.53
N ASP A 185 -6.59 -0.45 -15.44
CA ASP A 185 -7.48 0.57 -16.00
C ASP A 185 -7.34 1.93 -15.30
N LEU A 186 -6.87 1.97 -14.04
CA LEU A 186 -6.59 3.23 -13.35
C LEU A 186 -5.62 4.13 -14.13
N GLU A 187 -4.70 3.54 -14.90
CA GLU A 187 -3.74 4.28 -15.73
C GLU A 187 -4.43 5.07 -16.86
N VAL A 188 -5.56 4.56 -17.33
CA VAL A 188 -6.35 5.22 -18.37
C VAL A 188 -6.94 6.54 -17.88
N SER A 189 -7.14 6.69 -16.55
CA SER A 189 -7.69 7.92 -15.98
C SER A 189 -6.89 9.16 -16.33
N GLN A 190 -5.58 9.04 -16.51
CA GLN A 190 -4.69 10.13 -16.91
C GLN A 190 -4.97 10.64 -18.33
N MET A 191 -5.58 9.81 -19.19
CA MET A 191 -5.88 10.13 -20.58
C MET A 191 -7.30 10.69 -20.78
N MET A 192 -8.11 10.74 -19.72
CA MET A 192 -9.54 11.11 -19.81
C MET A 192 -9.79 12.63 -19.80
N GLY A 193 -8.75 13.46 -19.77
CA GLY A 193 -8.86 14.92 -19.75
C GLY A 193 -9.76 15.40 -18.60
N ASN A 194 -10.76 16.24 -18.88
CA ASN A 194 -11.65 16.77 -17.84
C ASN A 194 -12.54 15.71 -17.16
N ALA A 195 -12.68 14.53 -17.75
CA ALA A 195 -13.42 13.41 -17.16
C ALA A 195 -12.57 12.54 -16.22
N SER A 196 -11.26 12.81 -16.11
CA SER A 196 -10.32 12.03 -15.30
C SER A 196 -10.75 11.83 -13.85
N PRO A 197 -11.21 12.84 -13.11
CA PRO A 197 -11.62 12.64 -11.70
C PRO A 197 -12.82 11.70 -11.57
N MET A 198 -13.82 11.84 -12.44
CA MET A 198 -15.00 10.99 -12.44
C MET A 198 -14.65 9.53 -12.81
N TYR A 199 -13.80 9.34 -13.80
CA TYR A 199 -13.31 8.01 -14.19
C TYR A 199 -12.49 7.37 -13.07
N LEU A 200 -11.61 8.15 -12.42
CA LEU A 200 -10.81 7.69 -11.28
C LEU A 200 -11.70 7.24 -10.12
N GLU A 201 -12.72 8.03 -9.76
CA GLU A 201 -13.68 7.67 -8.70
C GLU A 201 -14.37 6.34 -9.00
N ALA A 202 -14.86 6.16 -10.24
CA ALA A 202 -15.51 4.92 -10.65
C ALA A 202 -14.57 3.72 -10.53
N LYS A 203 -13.32 3.85 -11.00
CA LYS A 203 -12.32 2.77 -10.95
C LYS A 203 -11.81 2.50 -9.54
N VAL A 204 -11.64 3.52 -8.71
CA VAL A 204 -11.31 3.33 -7.29
C VAL A 204 -12.44 2.58 -6.58
N THR A 205 -13.69 2.99 -6.78
CA THR A 205 -14.85 2.32 -6.18
C THR A 205 -14.96 0.86 -6.64
N GLU A 206 -14.69 0.57 -7.91
CA GLU A 206 -14.59 -0.80 -8.44
C GLU A 206 -13.50 -1.61 -7.71
N CYS A 207 -12.28 -1.05 -7.57
CA CYS A 207 -11.19 -1.73 -6.87
C CYS A 207 -11.54 -2.04 -5.41
N LEU A 208 -12.15 -1.08 -4.70
CA LEU A 208 -12.59 -1.27 -3.32
C LEU A 208 -13.66 -2.36 -3.22
N SER A 209 -14.65 -2.36 -4.11
CA SER A 209 -15.72 -3.37 -4.14
C SER A 209 -15.17 -4.77 -4.39
N LEU A 210 -14.24 -4.91 -5.34
CA LEU A 210 -13.59 -6.18 -5.64
C LEU A 210 -12.75 -6.70 -4.46
N PHE A 211 -12.07 -5.80 -3.72
CA PHE A 211 -11.36 -6.18 -2.52
C PHE A 211 -12.32 -6.60 -1.40
N MET A 212 -13.40 -5.83 -1.13
CA MET A 212 -14.36 -6.13 -0.07
C MET A 212 -15.02 -7.49 -0.29
N ARG A 213 -15.39 -7.83 -1.53
CA ARG A 213 -15.91 -9.16 -1.88
C ARG A 213 -14.98 -10.30 -1.45
N GLU A 214 -13.65 -10.12 -1.55
CA GLU A 214 -12.69 -11.13 -1.12
C GLU A 214 -12.58 -11.26 0.41
N THR A 215 -13.08 -10.28 1.16
CA THR A 215 -13.13 -10.34 2.63
C THR A 215 -14.39 -11.03 3.15
N GLU A 216 -15.43 -11.14 2.35
CA GLU A 216 -16.68 -11.80 2.72
C GLU A 216 -16.46 -13.29 3.04
N GLY A 217 -17.08 -13.77 4.10
CA GLY A 217 -16.99 -15.18 4.53
C GLY A 217 -15.67 -15.58 5.16
N LYS A 218 -14.71 -14.66 5.30
CA LYS A 218 -13.49 -14.88 6.07
C LYS A 218 -13.69 -14.30 7.46
N GLU A 219 -14.24 -15.10 8.39
CA GLU A 219 -14.33 -14.69 9.79
C GLU A 219 -12.97 -14.17 10.30
N PRO A 220 -12.97 -13.12 11.16
CA PRO A 220 -11.77 -12.73 11.86
C PRO A 220 -11.29 -13.92 12.69
N VAL A 221 -10.30 -14.64 12.20
CA VAL A 221 -9.68 -15.71 12.94
C VAL A 221 -9.10 -15.07 14.19
N ASN A 222 -9.70 -15.34 15.36
CA ASN A 222 -9.10 -15.08 16.64
C ASN A 222 -7.66 -15.60 16.57
N ALA A 223 -6.70 -14.68 16.61
CA ALA A 223 -5.31 -14.94 16.31
C ALA A 223 -4.69 -15.88 17.35
N LYS A 224 -4.86 -17.18 17.12
CA LYS A 224 -3.84 -18.14 17.53
C LYS A 224 -2.77 -18.09 16.45
N ILE A 225 -1.56 -17.78 16.86
CA ILE A 225 -0.35 -17.84 16.04
C ILE A 225 -0.28 -19.25 15.45
N VAL A 226 -0.76 -19.40 14.22
CA VAL A 226 -0.55 -20.62 13.43
C VAL A 226 0.59 -20.31 12.49
N GLY A 227 1.66 -21.09 12.64
CA GLY A 227 2.83 -21.03 11.76
C GLY A 227 2.44 -21.07 10.29
N PHE A 228 3.36 -20.65 9.45
CA PHE A 228 3.24 -20.54 7.98
C PHE A 228 2.27 -21.59 7.42
N SER A 229 1.27 -21.13 6.65
CA SER A 229 0.35 -22.07 6.03
C SER A 229 1.13 -22.95 5.07
N ASP A 230 0.69 -24.21 4.87
CA ASP A 230 1.37 -25.15 3.96
C ASP A 230 1.47 -24.58 2.52
N ARG A 231 0.58 -23.67 2.18
CA ARG A 231 0.60 -22.92 0.92
C ARG A 231 1.81 -21.96 0.84
N ASP A 232 2.17 -21.32 1.95
CA ASP A 232 3.36 -20.45 2.03
C ASP A 232 4.65 -21.27 1.93
N LYS A 233 4.66 -22.48 2.48
CA LYS A 233 5.78 -23.44 2.35
C LYS A 233 5.95 -23.91 0.89
N ILE A 234 4.85 -24.14 0.19
CA ILE A 234 4.87 -24.55 -1.24
C ILE A 234 5.45 -23.42 -2.11
N TYR A 235 5.07 -22.15 -1.86
CA TYR A 235 5.62 -21.03 -2.61
C TYR A 235 7.10 -20.82 -2.30
N GLN A 236 7.53 -20.92 -1.04
CA GLN A 236 8.95 -20.89 -0.68
C GLN A 236 9.76 -22.00 -1.35
N ALA A 237 9.23 -23.23 -1.38
CA ALA A 237 9.89 -24.37 -2.03
C ALA A 237 9.98 -24.20 -3.56
N ARG A 238 9.01 -23.51 -4.18
CA ARG A 238 9.01 -23.22 -5.61
C ARG A 238 10.03 -22.14 -5.98
N ASP A 239 10.17 -21.11 -5.14
CA ASP A 239 11.13 -20.03 -5.35
C ASP A 239 12.56 -20.53 -5.19
N ILE A 240 12.85 -21.39 -4.19
CA ILE A 240 14.13 -22.08 -4.01
C ILE A 240 14.47 -22.96 -5.24
N LYS A 241 13.49 -23.69 -5.81
CA LYS A 241 13.70 -24.50 -7.02
C LYS A 241 13.96 -23.65 -8.27
N SER A 242 13.44 -22.45 -8.35
CA SER A 242 13.68 -21.55 -9.49
C SER A 242 15.07 -20.93 -9.43
N GLU A 243 15.60 -20.68 -8.24
CA GLU A 243 16.97 -20.19 -8.03
C GLU A 243 18.01 -21.29 -8.29
N ALA A 244 17.75 -22.53 -7.85
CA ALA A 244 18.63 -23.68 -8.09
C ALA A 244 18.74 -24.13 -9.57
N LYS A 245 17.83 -23.66 -10.44
CA LYS A 245 17.91 -23.91 -11.90
C LYS A 245 18.65 -22.81 -12.66
N ARG A 246 19.05 -21.73 -12.00
CA ARG A 246 19.81 -20.61 -12.58
C ARG A 246 21.29 -20.60 -12.17
N SER A 247 21.70 -21.53 -11.31
CA SER A 247 23.10 -21.86 -11.00
C SER A 247 23.55 -23.07 -11.83
#